data_b328e1359875af88362c7d035e04d61c
#
_entry.id   b328e1359875af88362c7d035e04d61c
#
_cell.length_a   1.000
_cell.length_b   1.000
_cell.length_c   1.000
_cell.angle_alpha   90.00
_cell.angle_beta   90.00
_cell.angle_gamma   90.00
#
_symmetry.space_group_name_H-M   'P 1'
#
loop_
_entity.id
_entity.type
_entity.pdbx_description
1 polymer ?
#
loop_
_entity_poly.entity_id
_entity_poly.type
_entity_poly.pdbx_seq_one_letter_code
_entity_poly.pdbx_strand_id
1 'polypeptide(L)'
;MIAFFIIQKILGIPHISMMINIFKLSSDLRDYCGFQSIPDQAQFTRFKQNFSCELKHLFYHLVELTEPILDKINHELADCLIYDTSGIEAYVTENNPKFLNYTIKSMKKYYKNNPDVDIYKMAYSTLPDSANSNNNIKHLYINGHFCYAYKFGILTNGLGIVRHLAFLDDNFKNDHTELYQNNKSDSPENDKSIGDSTSLKPVINDFFQLHPDFKYDSFIGDSAFDSYQNYSFLLNNHSFNKAVIPLNTRNSKNSLPKEQFDDNGWPTCPYDSSLSMKPDGWSYEKGRTQDINSDVLKYITKKAKSFSLVITPVLILNLVVCFIHILIKI
;
A
#
# COMPACT_ATOMS: atom_id res chain seq x y z
N MET A 1 -5.79 4.26 -27.35
CA MET A 1 -4.71 4.65 -26.40
C MET A 1 -4.71 3.78 -25.13
N ILE A 2 -5.80 3.67 -24.38
CA ILE A 2 -5.86 2.82 -23.15
C ILE A 2 -5.45 1.37 -23.47
N ALA A 3 -6.03 0.73 -24.50
CA ALA A 3 -5.69 -0.63 -24.91
C ALA A 3 -4.18 -0.80 -25.18
N PHE A 4 -3.53 0.19 -25.80
CA PHE A 4 -2.08 0.17 -26.01
C PHE A 4 -1.30 0.05 -24.69
N PHE A 5 -1.65 0.83 -23.67
CA PHE A 5 -0.98 0.75 -22.36
C PHE A 5 -1.26 -0.57 -21.64
N ILE A 6 -2.47 -1.11 -21.78
CA ILE A 6 -2.83 -2.42 -21.23
C ILE A 6 -1.96 -3.51 -21.87
N ILE A 7 -1.89 -3.55 -23.19
CA ILE A 7 -1.07 -4.52 -23.94
C ILE A 7 0.41 -4.35 -23.59
N GLN A 8 0.90 -3.11 -23.50
CA GLN A 8 2.27 -2.83 -23.09
C GLN A 8 2.62 -3.49 -21.75
N LYS A 9 1.68 -3.46 -20.81
CA LYS A 9 1.89 -4.06 -19.47
C LYS A 9 1.76 -5.58 -19.49
N ILE A 10 0.77 -6.11 -20.19
CA ILE A 10 0.61 -7.57 -20.37
C ILE A 10 1.86 -8.19 -20.98
N LEU A 11 2.47 -7.52 -21.97
CA LEU A 11 3.69 -7.97 -22.62
C LEU A 11 4.98 -7.65 -21.84
N GLY A 12 4.90 -6.96 -20.69
CA GLY A 12 6.06 -6.60 -19.89
C GLY A 12 7.03 -5.63 -20.57
N ILE A 13 6.55 -4.82 -21.52
CA ILE A 13 7.40 -3.92 -22.31
C ILE A 13 7.65 -2.61 -21.54
N PRO A 14 8.90 -2.29 -21.14
CA PRO A 14 9.16 -1.16 -20.26
C PRO A 14 9.06 0.20 -20.96
N HIS A 15 9.35 0.27 -22.26
CA HIS A 15 9.48 1.53 -22.98
C HIS A 15 8.40 1.70 -24.06
N ILE A 16 7.78 2.90 -24.09
CA ILE A 16 6.79 3.27 -25.13
C ILE A 16 7.40 3.15 -26.55
N SER A 17 8.64 3.57 -26.74
CA SER A 17 9.33 3.48 -28.03
C SER A 17 9.43 2.07 -28.54
N MET A 18 9.71 1.11 -27.65
CA MET A 18 9.77 -0.33 -28.02
C MET A 18 8.38 -0.83 -28.41
N MET A 19 7.36 -0.45 -27.64
CA MET A 19 5.98 -0.81 -27.95
C MET A 19 5.52 -0.23 -29.29
N ILE A 20 5.85 1.03 -29.59
CA ILE A 20 5.59 1.66 -30.90
C ILE A 20 6.21 0.85 -32.04
N ASN A 21 7.42 0.34 -31.86
CA ASN A 21 8.06 -0.48 -32.89
C ASN A 21 7.34 -1.83 -33.11
N ILE A 22 6.83 -2.45 -32.05
CA ILE A 22 6.01 -3.66 -32.16
C ILE A 22 4.73 -3.37 -32.95
N PHE A 23 4.07 -2.24 -32.67
CA PHE A 23 2.87 -1.82 -33.40
C PHE A 23 3.15 -1.48 -34.86
N LYS A 24 4.37 -1.05 -35.20
CA LYS A 24 4.78 -0.90 -36.63
C LYS A 24 4.83 -2.24 -37.38
N LEU A 25 5.17 -3.32 -36.66
CA LEU A 25 5.32 -4.64 -37.22
C LEU A 25 4.02 -5.46 -37.26
N SER A 26 3.03 -5.12 -36.43
CA SER A 26 1.77 -5.88 -36.33
C SER A 26 0.56 -5.00 -36.68
N SER A 27 -0.08 -5.32 -37.81
CA SER A 27 -1.36 -4.73 -38.22
C SER A 27 -2.47 -5.07 -37.22
N ASP A 28 -2.51 -6.33 -36.77
CA ASP A 28 -3.58 -6.83 -35.89
C ASP A 28 -3.62 -6.10 -34.57
N LEU A 29 -2.46 -5.79 -33.98
CA LEU A 29 -2.39 -4.98 -32.77
C LEU A 29 -2.85 -3.54 -32.99
N ARG A 30 -2.53 -2.95 -34.13
CA ARG A 30 -3.00 -1.62 -34.50
C ARG A 30 -4.52 -1.57 -34.61
N ASP A 31 -5.08 -2.52 -35.35
CA ASP A 31 -6.52 -2.63 -35.60
C ASP A 31 -7.27 -2.89 -34.29
N TYR A 32 -6.74 -3.78 -33.44
CA TYR A 32 -7.28 -4.02 -32.10
C TYR A 32 -7.33 -2.75 -31.24
N CYS A 33 -6.31 -1.90 -31.31
CA CYS A 33 -6.27 -0.62 -30.59
C CYS A 33 -7.00 0.52 -31.31
N GLY A 34 -7.57 0.29 -32.48
CA GLY A 34 -8.27 1.29 -33.29
C GLY A 34 -7.35 2.37 -33.86
N PHE A 35 -6.07 2.07 -34.12
CA PHE A 35 -5.13 3.02 -34.70
C PHE A 35 -5.11 2.94 -36.22
N GLN A 36 -5.61 3.96 -36.88
CA GLN A 36 -5.44 4.14 -38.33
C GLN A 36 -3.97 4.44 -38.70
N SER A 37 -3.32 5.26 -37.88
CA SER A 37 -1.87 5.50 -37.95
C SER A 37 -1.29 5.42 -36.53
N ILE A 38 -0.03 5.00 -36.43
CA ILE A 38 0.60 4.82 -35.12
C ILE A 38 0.94 6.19 -34.54
N PRO A 39 0.41 6.53 -33.32
CA PRO A 39 0.74 7.77 -32.67
C PRO A 39 2.23 7.88 -32.35
N ASP A 40 2.77 9.07 -32.34
CA ASP A 40 4.14 9.33 -31.88
C ASP A 40 4.24 9.26 -30.33
N GLN A 41 5.45 9.23 -29.81
CA GLN A 41 5.69 9.14 -28.37
C GLN A 41 5.12 10.35 -27.62
N ALA A 42 5.14 11.54 -28.21
CA ALA A 42 4.62 12.76 -27.59
C ALA A 42 3.09 12.73 -27.47
N GLN A 43 2.39 12.09 -28.41
CA GLN A 43 0.95 11.89 -28.33
C GLN A 43 0.55 10.98 -27.16
N PHE A 44 1.32 9.93 -26.89
CA PHE A 44 1.10 9.10 -25.70
C PHE A 44 1.35 9.88 -24.40
N THR A 45 2.36 10.75 -24.36
CA THR A 45 2.63 11.62 -23.21
C THR A 45 1.48 12.61 -23.00
N ARG A 46 1.07 13.31 -24.06
CA ARG A 46 -0.09 14.24 -24.00
C ARG A 46 -1.38 13.54 -23.58
N PHE A 47 -1.61 12.30 -24.07
CA PHE A 47 -2.78 11.53 -23.65
C PHE A 47 -2.78 11.31 -22.12
N LYS A 48 -1.67 10.91 -21.51
CA LYS A 48 -1.60 10.74 -20.06
C LYS A 48 -1.90 12.05 -19.32
N GLN A 49 -1.27 13.14 -19.75
CA GLN A 49 -1.42 14.46 -19.11
C GLN A 49 -2.85 14.98 -19.20
N ASN A 50 -3.50 14.84 -20.36
CA ASN A 50 -4.82 15.42 -20.61
C ASN A 50 -5.98 14.57 -20.06
N PHE A 51 -5.77 13.25 -19.86
CA PHE A 51 -6.84 12.32 -19.48
C PHE A 51 -6.63 11.68 -18.10
N SER A 52 -5.84 12.29 -17.22
CA SER A 52 -5.61 11.75 -15.88
C SER A 52 -6.87 11.69 -15.03
N CYS A 53 -7.71 12.75 -15.07
CA CYS A 53 -8.98 12.79 -14.36
C CYS A 53 -9.96 11.76 -14.89
N GLU A 54 -10.09 11.67 -16.22
CA GLU A 54 -10.98 10.72 -16.88
C GLU A 54 -10.57 9.28 -16.62
N LEU A 55 -9.25 9.01 -16.55
CA LEU A 55 -8.75 7.69 -16.15
C LEU A 55 -9.12 7.35 -14.71
N LYS A 56 -9.09 8.31 -13.79
CA LYS A 56 -9.53 8.13 -12.42
C LYS A 56 -11.04 7.83 -12.37
N HIS A 57 -11.85 8.58 -13.10
CA HIS A 57 -13.30 8.32 -13.23
C HIS A 57 -13.58 6.93 -13.83
N LEU A 58 -12.87 6.58 -14.90
CA LEU A 58 -12.99 5.24 -15.50
C LEU A 58 -12.66 4.13 -14.50
N PHE A 59 -11.61 4.31 -13.70
CA PHE A 59 -11.24 3.35 -12.66
C PHE A 59 -12.37 3.14 -11.66
N TYR A 60 -12.94 4.21 -11.10
CA TYR A 60 -14.03 4.09 -10.12
C TYR A 60 -15.31 3.53 -10.74
N HIS A 61 -15.61 3.87 -11.99
CA HIS A 61 -16.73 3.24 -12.72
C HIS A 61 -16.51 1.73 -12.89
N LEU A 62 -15.28 1.28 -13.20
CA LEU A 62 -14.97 -0.15 -13.26
C LEU A 62 -15.08 -0.83 -11.87
N VAL A 63 -14.74 -0.11 -10.80
CA VAL A 63 -14.94 -0.58 -9.42
C VAL A 63 -16.43 -0.87 -9.18
N GLU A 64 -17.32 0.06 -9.51
CA GLU A 64 -18.78 -0.12 -9.36
C GLU A 64 -19.32 -1.26 -10.21
N LEU A 65 -18.95 -1.33 -11.49
CA LEU A 65 -19.40 -2.39 -12.39
C LEU A 65 -18.94 -3.79 -11.96
N THR A 66 -17.78 -3.89 -11.34
CA THR A 66 -17.20 -5.17 -10.94
C THR A 66 -17.68 -5.66 -9.59
N GLU A 67 -18.17 -4.80 -8.68
CA GLU A 67 -18.60 -5.18 -7.34
C GLU A 67 -19.60 -6.35 -7.34
N PRO A 68 -20.74 -6.29 -8.05
CA PRO A 68 -21.71 -7.38 -8.07
C PRO A 68 -21.19 -8.66 -8.78
N ILE A 69 -20.14 -8.53 -9.59
CA ILE A 69 -19.51 -9.68 -10.27
C ILE A 69 -18.62 -10.42 -9.28
N LEU A 70 -17.81 -9.66 -8.50
CA LEU A 70 -16.88 -10.21 -7.53
C LEU A 70 -17.61 -10.93 -6.39
N ASP A 71 -18.74 -10.38 -5.96
CA ASP A 71 -19.64 -10.99 -4.98
C ASP A 71 -20.13 -12.37 -5.45
N LYS A 72 -20.52 -12.51 -6.72
CA LYS A 72 -20.93 -13.78 -7.30
C LYS A 72 -19.79 -14.79 -7.45
N ILE A 73 -18.54 -14.33 -7.63
CA ILE A 73 -17.39 -15.22 -7.75
C ILE A 73 -17.05 -15.86 -6.39
N ASN A 74 -16.95 -15.06 -5.36
CA ASN A 74 -16.75 -15.54 -3.99
C ASN A 74 -17.12 -14.44 -3.00
N HIS A 75 -18.30 -14.56 -2.44
CA HIS A 75 -18.87 -13.59 -1.49
C HIS A 75 -17.95 -13.34 -0.28
N GLU A 76 -17.42 -14.36 0.37
CA GLU A 76 -16.57 -14.21 1.56
C GLU A 76 -15.30 -13.40 1.27
N LEU A 77 -14.69 -13.60 0.10
CA LEU A 77 -13.50 -12.86 -0.31
C LEU A 77 -13.84 -11.46 -0.85
N ALA A 78 -14.97 -11.32 -1.54
CA ALA A 78 -15.44 -10.02 -2.00
C ALA A 78 -15.79 -9.10 -0.83
N ASP A 79 -16.38 -9.65 0.23
CA ASP A 79 -16.85 -8.95 1.42
C ASP A 79 -15.73 -8.66 2.46
N CYS A 80 -14.47 -8.83 2.06
CA CYS A 80 -13.29 -8.54 2.84
C CYS A 80 -12.52 -7.36 2.23
N LEU A 81 -12.30 -6.29 2.98
CA LEU A 81 -11.50 -5.13 2.56
C LEU A 81 -10.11 -5.21 3.17
N ILE A 82 -9.09 -5.06 2.35
CA ILE A 82 -7.67 -5.13 2.74
C ILE A 82 -7.02 -3.78 2.43
N TYR A 83 -6.35 -3.21 3.41
CA TYR A 83 -5.59 -1.97 3.24
C TYR A 83 -4.11 -2.18 3.50
N ASP A 84 -3.29 -1.62 2.61
CA ASP A 84 -1.85 -1.54 2.78
C ASP A 84 -1.31 -0.27 2.13
N THR A 85 -0.11 0.14 2.57
CA THR A 85 0.62 1.25 1.95
C THR A 85 1.85 0.70 1.23
N SER A 86 2.19 1.34 0.13
CA SER A 86 3.38 0.98 -0.64
C SER A 86 3.97 2.23 -1.30
N GLY A 87 5.02 2.05 -2.08
CA GLY A 87 5.63 3.14 -2.83
C GLY A 87 6.03 2.71 -4.22
N ILE A 88 6.09 3.69 -5.12
CA ILE A 88 6.60 3.51 -6.46
C ILE A 88 7.91 4.28 -6.58
N GLU A 89 8.99 3.54 -6.76
CA GLU A 89 10.31 4.13 -6.94
C GLU A 89 10.31 5.12 -8.10
N ALA A 90 10.77 6.34 -7.83
CA ALA A 90 10.77 7.42 -8.78
C ALA A 90 12.07 7.45 -9.62
N TYR A 91 11.95 7.92 -10.83
CA TYR A 91 13.09 8.14 -11.72
C TYR A 91 13.75 9.48 -11.39
N VAL A 92 14.55 9.51 -10.30
CA VAL A 92 15.23 10.71 -9.81
C VAL A 92 16.73 10.46 -9.62
N THR A 93 17.49 11.55 -9.59
CA THR A 93 18.95 11.47 -9.46
C THR A 93 19.37 10.79 -8.16
N GLU A 94 18.61 11.00 -7.10
CA GLU A 94 18.84 10.47 -5.75
C GLU A 94 18.77 8.94 -5.72
N ASN A 95 17.98 8.31 -6.59
CA ASN A 95 17.90 6.85 -6.74
C ASN A 95 19.06 6.26 -7.56
N ASN A 96 19.91 7.13 -8.15
CA ASN A 96 21.07 6.63 -8.85
C ASN A 96 22.14 6.17 -7.84
N PRO A 97 22.67 4.94 -7.95
CA PRO A 97 23.75 4.45 -7.06
C PRO A 97 24.97 5.37 -6.98
N LYS A 98 25.23 6.15 -8.03
CA LYS A 98 26.32 7.13 -8.05
C LYS A 98 26.10 8.27 -7.05
N PHE A 99 24.85 8.65 -6.78
CA PHE A 99 24.52 9.72 -5.82
C PHE A 99 24.94 9.33 -4.40
N LEU A 100 24.50 8.17 -3.92
CA LEU A 100 24.89 7.65 -2.61
C LEU A 100 26.39 7.40 -2.50
N ASN A 101 27.01 6.82 -3.54
CA ASN A 101 28.45 6.59 -3.58
C ASN A 101 29.27 7.88 -3.51
N TYR A 102 28.79 8.97 -4.13
CA TYR A 102 29.42 10.30 -4.02
C TYR A 102 29.33 10.81 -2.58
N THR A 103 28.16 10.70 -1.95
CA THR A 103 27.97 11.10 -0.55
C THR A 103 28.88 10.30 0.39
N ILE A 104 28.97 8.98 0.24
CA ILE A 104 29.87 8.12 1.02
C ILE A 104 31.34 8.54 0.84
N LYS A 105 31.77 8.80 -0.40
CA LYS A 105 33.14 9.27 -0.68
C LYS A 105 33.45 10.63 -0.01
N SER A 106 32.49 11.54 -0.03
CA SER A 106 32.61 12.85 0.62
C SER A 106 32.73 12.70 2.14
N MET A 107 31.90 11.82 2.76
CA MET A 107 31.97 11.54 4.19
C MET A 107 33.30 10.86 4.58
N LYS A 108 33.78 9.89 3.80
CA LYS A 108 35.11 9.27 4.01
C LYS A 108 36.24 10.30 3.99
N LYS A 109 36.17 11.30 3.11
CA LYS A 109 37.15 12.36 3.05
C LYS A 109 37.06 13.31 4.26
N TYR A 110 35.84 13.66 4.67
CA TYR A 110 35.59 14.57 5.79
C TYR A 110 36.01 13.97 7.14
N TYR A 111 35.64 12.71 7.39
CA TYR A 111 35.92 12.01 8.65
C TYR A 111 37.19 11.14 8.63
N LYS A 112 38.12 11.44 7.72
CA LYS A 112 39.37 10.67 7.56
C LYS A 112 40.15 10.48 8.86
N ASN A 113 40.13 11.46 9.77
CA ASN A 113 40.87 11.47 11.03
C ASN A 113 40.01 10.99 12.25
N ASN A 114 38.75 10.58 12.05
CA ASN A 114 37.87 10.14 13.10
C ASN A 114 37.42 8.68 12.84
N PRO A 115 38.22 7.68 13.28
CA PRO A 115 37.95 6.26 12.99
C PRO A 115 36.68 5.71 13.65
N ASP A 116 36.18 6.35 14.72
CA ASP A 116 35.01 5.91 15.47
C ASP A 116 33.66 6.29 14.81
N VAL A 117 33.69 7.03 13.70
CA VAL A 117 32.50 7.47 13.01
C VAL A 117 32.05 6.45 11.99
N ASP A 118 30.82 5.96 12.13
CA ASP A 118 30.15 5.14 11.11
C ASP A 118 29.82 5.99 9.88
N ILE A 119 30.69 5.91 8.88
CA ILE A 119 30.60 6.67 7.62
C ILE A 119 29.28 6.38 6.88
N TYR A 120 28.81 5.16 6.90
CA TYR A 120 27.58 4.79 6.20
C TYR A 120 26.36 5.40 6.90
N LYS A 121 26.30 5.28 8.21
CA LYS A 121 25.22 5.90 9.01
C LYS A 121 25.21 7.42 8.80
N MET A 122 26.36 8.07 8.78
CA MET A 122 26.46 9.51 8.51
C MET A 122 26.05 9.84 7.08
N ALA A 123 26.45 9.06 6.07
CA ALA A 123 26.04 9.29 4.70
C ALA A 123 24.52 9.17 4.52
N TYR A 124 23.90 8.17 5.15
CA TYR A 124 22.43 8.01 5.13
C TYR A 124 21.70 9.13 5.85
N SER A 125 22.22 9.62 6.99
CA SER A 125 21.61 10.72 7.74
C SER A 125 21.67 12.08 7.04
N THR A 126 22.55 12.23 6.04
CA THR A 126 22.67 13.45 5.23
C THR A 126 21.90 13.41 3.92
N LEU A 127 21.23 12.28 3.62
CA LEU A 127 20.36 12.22 2.46
C LEU A 127 19.15 13.15 2.67
N PRO A 128 18.71 13.88 1.62
CA PRO A 128 17.51 14.71 1.72
C PRO A 128 16.26 13.86 1.97
N ASP A 129 15.29 14.38 2.72
CA ASP A 129 14.02 13.68 3.01
C ASP A 129 13.14 13.53 1.77
N SER A 130 13.33 14.40 0.77
CA SER A 130 12.63 14.36 -0.52
C SER A 130 13.58 14.59 -1.69
N ALA A 131 13.14 14.19 -2.89
CA ALA A 131 13.91 14.45 -4.10
C ALA A 131 13.87 15.93 -4.48
N ASN A 132 15.01 16.46 -4.98
CA ASN A 132 15.13 17.86 -5.41
C ASN A 132 14.15 18.22 -6.55
N SER A 133 13.77 17.27 -7.37
CA SER A 133 12.87 17.49 -8.51
C SER A 133 11.41 17.61 -8.12
N ASN A 134 10.99 16.97 -7.00
CA ASN A 134 9.60 16.98 -6.53
C ASN A 134 9.54 16.56 -5.05
N ASN A 135 9.01 17.46 -4.21
CA ASN A 135 8.88 17.23 -2.77
C ASN A 135 7.94 16.09 -2.39
N ASN A 136 7.04 15.67 -3.27
CA ASN A 136 6.18 14.52 -3.03
C ASN A 136 6.89 13.17 -3.17
N ILE A 137 8.11 13.17 -3.72
CA ILE A 137 8.97 11.99 -3.78
C ILE A 137 9.81 11.94 -2.51
N LYS A 138 9.41 11.08 -1.57
CA LYS A 138 10.04 10.97 -0.26
C LYS A 138 11.04 9.81 -0.19
N HIS A 139 12.01 9.93 0.72
CA HIS A 139 12.94 8.85 1.04
C HIS A 139 12.22 7.80 1.89
N LEU A 140 11.94 6.64 1.33
CA LEU A 140 11.13 5.56 1.92
C LEU A 140 11.89 4.24 1.93
N TYR A 141 11.51 3.34 2.85
CA TYR A 141 11.95 1.95 2.84
C TYR A 141 10.87 1.10 2.16
N ILE A 142 11.18 0.55 0.98
CA ILE A 142 10.23 -0.19 0.15
C ILE A 142 10.94 -1.44 -0.39
N ASN A 143 10.25 -2.58 -0.38
CA ASN A 143 10.77 -3.85 -0.94
C ASN A 143 12.16 -4.24 -0.44
N GLY A 144 12.48 -3.91 0.83
CA GLY A 144 13.75 -4.30 1.44
C GLY A 144 14.91 -3.32 1.22
N HIS A 145 14.69 -2.17 0.61
CA HIS A 145 15.73 -1.14 0.42
C HIS A 145 15.18 0.28 0.58
N PHE A 146 16.07 1.22 0.83
CA PHE A 146 15.74 2.65 0.83
C PHE A 146 15.79 3.22 -0.57
N CYS A 147 14.74 3.93 -0.97
CA CYS A 147 14.66 4.63 -2.24
C CYS A 147 13.77 5.87 -2.13
N TYR A 148 13.88 6.76 -3.11
CA TYR A 148 13.00 7.90 -3.27
C TYR A 148 11.78 7.48 -4.09
N ALA A 149 10.59 7.58 -3.51
CA ALA A 149 9.38 7.03 -4.07
C ALA A 149 8.16 7.90 -3.81
N TYR A 150 7.14 7.75 -4.66
CA TYR A 150 5.79 8.21 -4.37
C TYR A 150 5.12 7.20 -3.45
N LYS A 151 4.59 7.66 -2.33
CA LYS A 151 3.83 6.81 -1.41
C LYS A 151 2.36 6.78 -1.80
N PHE A 152 1.73 5.63 -1.68
CA PHE A 152 0.31 5.46 -1.90
C PHE A 152 -0.30 4.45 -0.93
N GLY A 153 -1.59 4.63 -0.66
CA GLY A 153 -2.43 3.65 0.02
C GLY A 153 -3.32 2.93 -0.99
N ILE A 154 -3.52 1.64 -0.81
CA ILE A 154 -4.31 0.79 -1.70
C ILE A 154 -5.33 -0.01 -0.90
N LEU A 155 -6.59 0.03 -1.35
CA LEU A 155 -7.64 -0.86 -0.86
C LEU A 155 -7.90 -1.94 -1.91
N THR A 156 -7.86 -3.19 -1.49
CA THR A 156 -8.24 -4.35 -2.30
C THR A 156 -9.30 -5.16 -1.58
N ASN A 157 -10.08 -5.94 -2.32
CA ASN A 157 -10.87 -6.98 -1.68
C ASN A 157 -10.04 -8.26 -1.47
N GLY A 158 -10.60 -9.26 -0.79
CA GLY A 158 -9.92 -10.53 -0.54
C GLY A 158 -9.62 -11.36 -1.79
N LEU A 159 -10.19 -11.01 -2.96
CA LEU A 159 -9.81 -11.56 -4.27
C LEU A 159 -8.56 -10.87 -4.83
N GLY A 160 -8.02 -9.84 -4.15
CA GLY A 160 -6.88 -9.06 -4.61
C GLY A 160 -7.21 -8.04 -5.69
N ILE A 161 -8.50 -7.73 -5.90
CA ILE A 161 -8.93 -6.73 -6.87
C ILE A 161 -8.92 -5.35 -6.21
N VAL A 162 -8.23 -4.39 -6.82
CA VAL A 162 -8.14 -3.03 -6.30
C VAL A 162 -9.50 -2.33 -6.35
N ARG A 163 -9.87 -1.75 -5.21
CA ARG A 163 -11.12 -1.01 -5.03
C ARG A 163 -10.89 0.49 -4.89
N HIS A 164 -9.75 0.89 -4.32
CA HIS A 164 -9.38 2.30 -4.15
C HIS A 164 -7.88 2.49 -4.17
N LEU A 165 -7.45 3.67 -4.60
CA LEU A 165 -6.05 4.09 -4.61
C LEU A 165 -5.97 5.57 -4.21
N ALA A 166 -5.16 5.88 -3.21
CA ALA A 166 -4.88 7.24 -2.78
C ALA A 166 -3.37 7.51 -2.82
N PHE A 167 -2.94 8.59 -3.47
CA PHE A 167 -1.57 9.07 -3.34
C PHE A 167 -1.43 9.84 -2.04
N LEU A 168 -0.46 9.45 -1.21
CA LEU A 168 -0.21 10.05 0.10
C LEU A 168 0.80 11.21 -0.04
N ASP A 169 0.42 12.20 -0.82
CA ASP A 169 1.22 13.38 -1.17
C ASP A 169 0.74 14.64 -0.43
N ASP A 170 1.29 15.80 -0.79
CA ASP A 170 0.92 17.07 -0.17
C ASP A 170 -0.52 17.50 -0.52
N ASN A 171 -1.05 17.11 -1.69
CA ASN A 171 -2.46 17.37 -2.02
C ASN A 171 -3.38 16.58 -1.07
N PHE A 172 -3.08 15.29 -0.86
CA PHE A 172 -3.81 14.46 0.09
C PHE A 172 -3.77 15.04 1.52
N LYS A 173 -2.62 15.60 1.95
CA LYS A 173 -2.54 16.29 3.25
C LYS A 173 -3.41 17.53 3.31
N ASN A 174 -3.50 18.29 2.23
CA ASN A 174 -4.32 19.50 2.16
C ASN A 174 -5.82 19.20 2.18
N ASP A 175 -6.22 18.08 1.54
CA ASP A 175 -7.60 17.61 1.54
C ASP A 175 -8.01 17.02 2.89
N HIS A 176 -7.04 16.52 3.68
CA HIS A 176 -7.23 15.86 4.99
C HIS A 176 -6.46 16.59 6.09
N THR A 177 -7.00 17.72 6.54
CA THR A 177 -6.34 18.59 7.53
C THR A 177 -6.11 17.92 8.89
N GLU A 178 -6.86 16.87 9.23
CA GLU A 178 -6.67 16.07 10.43
C GLU A 178 -5.30 15.36 10.47
N LEU A 179 -4.64 15.16 9.33
CA LEU A 179 -3.30 14.59 9.26
C LEU A 179 -2.23 15.48 9.90
N TYR A 180 -2.44 16.80 9.90
CA TYR A 180 -1.52 17.76 10.51
C TYR A 180 -1.54 17.70 12.06
N GLN A 181 -2.63 17.24 12.66
CA GLN A 181 -2.78 17.15 14.11
C GLN A 181 -1.98 15.99 14.72
N ASN A 182 -1.55 15.04 13.90
CA ASN A 182 -0.86 13.84 14.35
C ASN A 182 0.68 13.93 14.22
N ASN A 183 1.23 15.11 13.92
CA ASN A 183 2.67 15.31 13.89
C ASN A 183 3.25 15.17 15.30
N LYS A 184 4.25 14.31 15.46
CA LYS A 184 4.98 14.19 16.72
C LYS A 184 5.62 15.55 17.06
N SER A 185 5.46 15.98 18.29
CA SER A 185 5.93 17.28 18.81
C SER A 185 7.43 17.52 18.67
N ASP A 186 8.22 16.45 18.47
CA ASP A 186 9.68 16.48 18.51
C ASP A 186 10.32 17.02 17.23
N SER A 187 9.59 17.12 16.14
CA SER A 187 10.11 17.64 14.85
C SER A 187 8.96 18.04 13.93
N PRO A 188 8.20 19.09 14.26
CA PRO A 188 7.04 19.52 13.46
C PRO A 188 7.44 20.04 12.08
N GLU A 189 8.70 20.45 11.90
CA GLU A 189 9.24 21.02 10.65
C GLU A 189 9.77 19.97 9.67
N ASN A 190 9.94 18.71 10.12
CA ASN A 190 10.40 17.66 9.23
C ASN A 190 9.27 17.23 8.30
N ASP A 191 9.46 17.42 7.01
CA ASP A 191 8.56 17.01 5.96
C ASP A 191 8.53 15.48 5.78
N LYS A 192 8.01 14.80 6.81
CA LYS A 192 7.89 13.35 6.83
C LYS A 192 6.74 12.89 5.93
N SER A 193 6.91 11.75 5.31
CA SER A 193 5.80 11.08 4.62
C SER A 193 4.68 10.76 5.60
N ILE A 194 3.43 10.75 5.10
CA ILE A 194 2.27 10.33 5.89
C ILE A 194 2.50 8.93 6.45
N GLY A 195 2.33 8.74 7.75
CA GLY A 195 2.49 7.43 8.41
C GLY A 195 1.43 6.43 7.94
N ASP A 196 1.77 5.14 7.91
CA ASP A 196 0.83 4.10 7.46
C ASP A 196 -0.44 4.11 8.33
N SER A 197 -0.29 4.05 9.66
CA SER A 197 -1.41 4.04 10.59
C SER A 197 -2.28 5.31 10.49
N THR A 198 -1.68 6.47 10.20
CA THR A 198 -2.42 7.73 10.10
C THR A 198 -3.17 7.87 8.78
N SER A 199 -2.73 7.21 7.72
CA SER A 199 -3.38 7.24 6.40
C SER A 199 -4.64 6.39 6.31
N LEU A 200 -4.84 5.43 7.22
CA LEU A 200 -5.95 4.49 7.18
C LEU A 200 -7.31 5.19 7.16
N LYS A 201 -7.53 6.08 8.13
CA LYS A 201 -8.84 6.72 8.32
C LYS A 201 -9.26 7.58 7.12
N PRO A 202 -8.43 8.53 6.64
CA PRO A 202 -8.79 9.35 5.50
C PRO A 202 -9.00 8.51 4.23
N VAL A 203 -8.15 7.51 3.97
CA VAL A 203 -8.30 6.66 2.76
C VAL A 203 -9.60 5.85 2.79
N ILE A 204 -9.98 5.29 3.94
CA ILE A 204 -11.25 4.57 4.07
C ILE A 204 -12.44 5.52 3.96
N ASN A 205 -12.36 6.71 4.55
CA ASN A 205 -13.41 7.71 4.43
C ASN A 205 -13.62 8.12 2.97
N ASP A 206 -12.55 8.40 2.22
CA ASP A 206 -12.61 8.73 0.80
C ASP A 206 -13.26 7.62 -0.03
N PHE A 207 -12.89 6.38 0.27
CA PHE A 207 -13.46 5.23 -0.42
C PHE A 207 -14.98 5.11 -0.22
N PHE A 208 -15.45 5.16 1.03
CA PHE A 208 -16.88 5.08 1.31
C PHE A 208 -17.66 6.34 0.94
N GLN A 209 -17.00 7.49 0.85
CA GLN A 209 -17.61 8.70 0.29
C GLN A 209 -17.86 8.57 -1.22
N LEU A 210 -16.94 7.93 -1.95
CA LEU A 210 -17.07 7.65 -3.38
C LEU A 210 -18.08 6.52 -3.65
N HIS A 211 -18.18 5.55 -2.76
CA HIS A 211 -19.01 4.36 -2.91
C HIS A 211 -19.89 4.14 -1.66
N PRO A 212 -20.89 5.00 -1.40
CA PRO A 212 -21.67 4.98 -0.16
C PRO A 212 -22.52 3.71 0.02
N ASP A 213 -22.84 3.02 -1.05
CA ASP A 213 -23.64 1.80 -1.03
C ASP A 213 -22.82 0.53 -0.77
N PHE A 214 -21.49 0.63 -0.82
CA PHE A 214 -20.62 -0.52 -0.58
C PHE A 214 -20.57 -0.87 0.91
N LYS A 215 -20.59 -2.17 1.19
CA LYS A 215 -20.50 -2.72 2.55
C LYS A 215 -19.53 -3.87 2.55
N TYR A 216 -18.74 -3.96 3.61
CA TYR A 216 -17.77 -5.04 3.81
C TYR A 216 -17.89 -5.56 5.24
N ASP A 217 -17.91 -6.89 5.40
CA ASP A 217 -18.00 -7.56 6.71
C ASP A 217 -16.68 -7.46 7.47
N SER A 218 -15.57 -7.65 6.78
CA SER A 218 -14.26 -7.77 7.41
C SER A 218 -13.21 -6.83 6.82
N PHE A 219 -12.35 -6.34 7.71
CA PHE A 219 -11.18 -5.55 7.37
C PHE A 219 -9.89 -6.31 7.73
N ILE A 220 -8.89 -6.26 6.86
CA ILE A 220 -7.55 -6.82 7.10
C ILE A 220 -6.51 -5.73 6.89
N GLY A 221 -5.57 -5.62 7.83
CA GLY A 221 -4.41 -4.73 7.74
C GLY A 221 -3.16 -5.38 8.33
N ASP A 222 -2.00 -4.77 8.11
CA ASP A 222 -0.76 -5.21 8.75
C ASP A 222 -0.62 -4.68 10.19
N SER A 223 0.43 -5.09 10.89
CA SER A 223 0.68 -4.68 12.27
C SER A 223 0.96 -3.17 12.46
N ALA A 224 1.26 -2.43 11.39
CA ALA A 224 1.42 -0.98 11.47
C ALA A 224 0.10 -0.27 11.84
N PHE A 225 -1.03 -0.89 11.53
CA PHE A 225 -2.37 -0.39 11.83
C PHE A 225 -2.88 -0.77 13.23
N ASP A 226 -2.12 -1.55 14.01
CA ASP A 226 -2.50 -1.99 15.37
C ASP A 226 -2.57 -0.81 16.34
N SER A 227 -3.74 -0.20 16.41
CA SER A 227 -4.06 0.85 17.39
C SER A 227 -5.53 0.83 17.77
N TYR A 228 -5.82 1.13 19.04
CA TYR A 228 -7.20 1.24 19.52
C TYR A 228 -8.05 2.19 18.68
N GLN A 229 -7.47 3.30 18.24
CA GLN A 229 -8.18 4.29 17.44
C GLN A 229 -8.58 3.75 16.07
N ASN A 230 -7.77 2.88 15.46
CA ASN A 230 -8.09 2.25 14.18
C ASN A 230 -9.17 1.18 14.35
N TYR A 231 -9.08 0.34 15.39
CA TYR A 231 -10.15 -0.63 15.69
C TYR A 231 -11.49 0.05 15.95
N SER A 232 -11.50 1.08 16.81
CA SER A 232 -12.72 1.85 17.11
C SER A 232 -13.30 2.50 15.86
N PHE A 233 -12.47 3.04 14.98
CA PHE A 233 -12.89 3.63 13.72
C PHE A 233 -13.51 2.61 12.77
N LEU A 234 -12.87 1.47 12.59
CA LEU A 234 -13.36 0.42 11.69
C LEU A 234 -14.68 -0.19 12.19
N LEU A 235 -14.75 -0.55 13.46
CA LEU A 235 -15.91 -1.25 14.01
C LEU A 235 -17.10 -0.34 14.30
N ASN A 236 -16.85 0.90 14.76
CA ASN A 236 -17.93 1.80 15.20
C ASN A 236 -18.37 2.81 14.13
N ASN A 237 -17.44 3.29 13.28
CA ASN A 237 -17.78 4.31 12.28
C ASN A 237 -18.16 3.69 10.92
N HIS A 238 -17.49 2.61 10.51
CA HIS A 238 -17.75 1.94 9.23
C HIS A 238 -18.47 0.60 9.34
N SER A 239 -18.84 0.19 10.58
CA SER A 239 -19.67 -0.99 10.84
C SER A 239 -19.09 -2.31 10.28
N PHE A 240 -17.77 -2.42 10.20
CA PHE A 240 -17.14 -3.72 9.97
C PHE A 240 -17.44 -4.63 11.16
N ASN A 241 -17.85 -5.87 10.90
CA ASN A 241 -18.06 -6.84 11.96
C ASN A 241 -16.75 -7.40 12.51
N LYS A 242 -15.68 -7.38 11.69
CA LYS A 242 -14.35 -7.92 12.02
C LYS A 242 -13.23 -7.00 11.53
N ALA A 243 -12.26 -6.76 12.38
CA ALA A 243 -11.00 -6.08 12.02
C ALA A 243 -9.83 -6.99 12.40
N VAL A 244 -9.10 -7.48 11.39
CA VAL A 244 -8.02 -8.44 11.55
C VAL A 244 -6.70 -7.73 11.31
N ILE A 245 -6.05 -7.33 12.38
CA ILE A 245 -4.77 -6.63 12.37
C ILE A 245 -3.84 -7.36 13.34
N PRO A 246 -2.67 -7.86 12.89
CA PRO A 246 -1.71 -8.50 13.76
C PRO A 246 -1.20 -7.53 14.86
N LEU A 247 -0.94 -8.05 16.05
CA LEU A 247 -0.40 -7.24 17.14
C LEU A 247 0.96 -6.65 16.76
N ASN A 248 1.13 -5.36 17.04
CA ASN A 248 2.41 -4.69 16.85
C ASN A 248 3.29 -4.84 18.10
N THR A 249 4.29 -5.68 18.03
CA THR A 249 5.23 -5.93 19.13
C THR A 249 5.99 -4.69 19.60
N ARG A 250 6.12 -3.66 18.73
CA ARG A 250 6.76 -2.37 19.09
C ARG A 250 5.90 -1.53 20.04
N ASN A 251 4.58 -1.76 20.07
CA ASN A 251 3.65 -1.07 20.95
C ASN A 251 3.62 -1.69 22.36
N SER A 252 4.19 -2.88 22.53
CA SER A 252 4.30 -3.56 23.82
C SER A 252 5.59 -3.15 24.53
N LYS A 253 5.50 -2.74 25.80
CA LYS A 253 6.66 -2.46 26.66
C LYS A 253 7.42 -3.76 27.05
N ASN A 254 6.76 -4.90 26.96
CA ASN A 254 7.31 -6.22 27.25
C ASN A 254 7.31 -7.04 25.96
N SER A 255 8.33 -7.89 25.78
CA SER A 255 8.30 -8.90 24.73
C SER A 255 7.06 -9.77 24.93
N LEU A 256 6.16 -9.78 23.95
CA LEU A 256 5.02 -10.71 23.98
C LEU A 256 5.56 -12.13 23.99
N PRO A 257 5.08 -13.00 24.90
CA PRO A 257 5.46 -14.40 24.89
C PRO A 257 5.08 -15.00 23.52
N LYS A 258 5.90 -15.95 23.04
CA LYS A 258 5.55 -16.67 21.80
C LYS A 258 4.20 -17.33 21.99
N GLU A 259 3.28 -17.05 21.06
CA GLU A 259 2.00 -17.73 21.01
C GLU A 259 2.25 -19.23 20.86
N GLN A 260 1.70 -20.02 21.79
CA GLN A 260 1.71 -21.47 21.75
C GLN A 260 0.27 -21.95 21.64
N PHE A 261 0.06 -22.98 20.84
CA PHE A 261 -1.25 -23.57 20.63
C PHE A 261 -1.20 -25.05 20.97
N ASP A 262 -2.27 -25.57 21.54
CA ASP A 262 -2.43 -27.00 21.76
C ASP A 262 -2.76 -27.75 20.43
N ASP A 263 -2.84 -29.08 20.50
CA ASP A 263 -3.11 -29.94 19.34
C ASP A 263 -4.48 -29.65 18.69
N ASN A 264 -5.41 -29.05 19.43
CA ASN A 264 -6.69 -28.58 18.93
C ASN A 264 -6.63 -27.15 18.37
N GLY A 265 -5.45 -26.50 18.50
CA GLY A 265 -5.17 -25.14 18.08
C GLY A 265 -5.80 -24.07 18.98
N TRP A 266 -6.07 -24.38 20.25
CA TRP A 266 -6.39 -23.41 21.25
C TRP A 266 -5.10 -22.74 21.76
N PRO A 267 -5.10 -21.40 21.98
CA PRO A 267 -3.96 -20.74 22.62
C PRO A 267 -3.71 -21.39 23.98
N THR A 268 -2.45 -21.63 24.30
CA THR A 268 -2.04 -22.09 25.63
C THR A 268 -1.59 -20.92 26.50
N CYS A 269 -1.64 -21.11 27.82
CA CYS A 269 -1.10 -20.12 28.76
C CYS A 269 0.41 -19.90 28.48
N PRO A 270 0.87 -18.65 28.29
CA PRO A 270 2.27 -18.36 28.02
C PRO A 270 3.22 -18.74 29.17
N TYR A 271 2.69 -18.95 30.38
CA TYR A 271 3.44 -19.35 31.56
C TYR A 271 3.35 -20.85 31.87
N ASP A 272 2.30 -21.50 31.32
CA ASP A 272 2.09 -22.96 31.51
C ASP A 272 1.42 -23.52 30.25
N SER A 273 2.22 -24.09 29.35
CA SER A 273 1.76 -24.63 28.08
C SER A 273 0.81 -25.84 28.19
N SER A 274 0.66 -26.42 29.40
CA SER A 274 -0.29 -27.49 29.65
C SER A 274 -1.74 -26.99 29.80
N LEU A 275 -1.91 -25.70 30.00
CA LEU A 275 -3.22 -25.06 30.19
C LEU A 275 -3.71 -24.42 28.90
N SER A 276 -4.70 -25.01 28.25
CA SER A 276 -5.37 -24.44 27.07
C SER A 276 -6.32 -23.32 27.49
N MET A 277 -6.22 -22.18 26.83
CA MET A 277 -7.11 -21.03 27.01
C MET A 277 -8.41 -21.27 26.23
N LYS A 278 -9.54 -21.35 26.92
CA LYS A 278 -10.88 -21.46 26.29
C LYS A 278 -11.49 -20.07 26.11
N PRO A 279 -12.37 -19.88 25.09
CA PRO A 279 -13.10 -18.63 24.96
C PRO A 279 -13.99 -18.39 26.17
N ASP A 280 -13.86 -17.21 26.77
CA ASP A 280 -14.66 -16.77 27.92
C ASP A 280 -15.64 -15.65 27.56
N GLY A 281 -16.02 -15.57 26.28
CA GLY A 281 -16.93 -14.57 25.77
C GLY A 281 -16.24 -13.22 25.47
N TRP A 282 -17.05 -12.16 25.50
CA TRP A 282 -16.60 -10.79 25.22
C TRP A 282 -16.12 -10.09 26.48
N SER A 283 -14.93 -9.49 26.44
CA SER A 283 -14.43 -8.64 27.53
C SER A 283 -14.38 -7.18 27.08
N TYR A 284 -14.93 -6.29 27.91
CA TYR A 284 -14.89 -4.83 27.73
C TYR A 284 -13.86 -4.19 28.68
N GLU A 285 -12.60 -4.54 28.58
CA GLU A 285 -11.57 -3.87 29.36
C GLU A 285 -11.06 -2.62 28.65
N LYS A 286 -11.14 -1.46 29.36
CA LYS A 286 -10.61 -0.15 28.91
C LYS A 286 -11.10 0.30 27.53
N GLY A 287 -12.38 0.03 27.22
CA GLY A 287 -12.97 0.41 25.94
C GLY A 287 -12.51 -0.42 24.72
N ARG A 288 -11.86 -1.55 24.95
CA ARG A 288 -11.55 -2.55 23.91
C ARG A 288 -12.58 -3.66 23.97
N THR A 289 -13.21 -3.93 22.83
CA THR A 289 -13.97 -5.14 22.64
C THR A 289 -13.02 -6.22 22.13
N GLN A 290 -12.68 -7.21 22.94
CA GLN A 290 -11.90 -8.36 22.49
C GLN A 290 -12.84 -9.56 22.36
N ASP A 291 -13.01 -10.08 21.16
CA ASP A 291 -13.56 -11.40 20.96
C ASP A 291 -12.47 -12.42 21.27
N ILE A 292 -12.62 -13.14 22.39
CA ILE A 292 -11.70 -14.19 22.81
C ILE A 292 -12.09 -15.52 22.16
N ASN A 293 -12.74 -15.49 21.00
CA ASN A 293 -13.11 -16.70 20.30
C ASN A 293 -11.89 -17.23 19.49
N SER A 294 -11.24 -18.25 20.02
CA SER A 294 -10.05 -18.88 19.42
C SER A 294 -10.32 -19.53 18.06
N ASP A 295 -11.56 -19.84 17.71
CA ASP A 295 -11.91 -20.37 16.38
C ASP A 295 -11.73 -19.31 15.29
N VAL A 296 -11.94 -18.04 15.65
CA VAL A 296 -11.64 -16.91 14.77
C VAL A 296 -10.13 -16.78 14.56
N LEU A 297 -9.32 -16.91 15.60
CA LEU A 297 -7.86 -16.89 15.51
C LEU A 297 -7.31 -18.04 14.64
N LYS A 298 -7.84 -19.25 14.73
CA LYS A 298 -7.47 -20.39 13.87
C LYS A 298 -7.79 -20.12 12.39
N TYR A 299 -8.98 -19.62 12.14
CA TYR A 299 -9.43 -19.30 10.79
C TYR A 299 -8.59 -18.18 10.19
N ILE A 300 -8.28 -17.15 10.97
CA ILE A 300 -7.48 -15.98 10.60
C ILE A 300 -6.04 -16.37 10.33
N THR A 301 -5.36 -17.08 11.23
CA THR A 301 -3.95 -17.48 11.03
C THR A 301 -3.78 -18.48 9.89
N LYS A 302 -4.74 -19.39 9.70
CA LYS A 302 -4.73 -20.34 8.58
C LYS A 302 -5.01 -19.65 7.23
N LYS A 303 -5.96 -18.71 7.19
CA LYS A 303 -6.22 -17.88 6.00
C LYS A 303 -5.13 -16.82 5.77
N ALA A 304 -4.62 -16.14 6.76
CA ALA A 304 -3.51 -15.20 6.58
C ALA A 304 -2.25 -15.88 6.00
N LYS A 305 -1.93 -17.11 6.42
CA LYS A 305 -0.88 -17.91 5.79
C LYS A 305 -1.23 -18.32 4.34
N SER A 306 -2.49 -18.59 4.03
CA SER A 306 -2.93 -18.86 2.65
C SER A 306 -3.03 -17.59 1.81
N PHE A 307 -3.34 -16.44 2.39
CA PHE A 307 -3.36 -15.14 1.71
C PHE A 307 -1.95 -14.65 1.36
N SER A 308 -0.94 -14.87 2.19
CA SER A 308 0.46 -14.57 1.83
C SER A 308 0.99 -15.42 0.66
N LEU A 309 0.34 -16.54 0.37
CA LEU A 309 0.65 -17.43 -0.77
C LEU A 309 -0.22 -17.15 -2.01
N VAL A 310 -1.34 -16.45 -1.88
CA VAL A 310 -2.27 -16.16 -2.98
C VAL A 310 -2.11 -14.74 -3.56
N ILE A 311 -1.40 -13.85 -2.85
CA ILE A 311 -1.09 -12.50 -3.36
C ILE A 311 0.13 -12.55 -4.31
N THR A 312 0.10 -13.42 -5.28
CA THR A 312 0.79 -13.24 -6.55
C THR A 312 -0.15 -13.40 -7.74
N PRO A 313 -1.11 -12.51 -7.94
CA PRO A 313 -1.66 -12.34 -9.26
C PRO A 313 -0.86 -11.22 -9.92
N VAL A 314 0.29 -11.59 -10.48
CA VAL A 314 1.15 -10.75 -11.34
C VAL A 314 0.35 -9.99 -12.40
N LEU A 315 -0.81 -10.50 -12.81
CA LEU A 315 -1.65 -9.89 -13.83
C LEU A 315 -2.47 -8.69 -13.31
N ILE A 316 -3.02 -8.78 -12.10
CA ILE A 316 -3.88 -7.73 -11.53
C ILE A 316 -3.03 -6.61 -10.96
N LEU A 317 -1.92 -6.95 -10.30
CA LEU A 317 -0.91 -5.99 -9.88
C LEU A 317 -0.37 -5.20 -11.09
N ASN A 318 -0.17 -5.85 -12.23
CA ASN A 318 0.27 -5.21 -13.47
C ASN A 318 -0.77 -4.24 -14.07
N LEU A 319 -2.06 -4.52 -13.97
CA LEU A 319 -3.12 -3.58 -14.39
C LEU A 319 -3.17 -2.36 -13.48
N VAL A 320 -3.09 -2.55 -12.17
CA VAL A 320 -3.06 -1.46 -11.18
C VAL A 320 -1.78 -0.67 -11.28
N VAL A 321 -0.63 -1.32 -11.40
CA VAL A 321 0.66 -0.65 -11.66
C VAL A 321 0.61 0.08 -13.01
N CYS A 322 -0.18 -0.38 -13.99
CA CYS A 322 -0.42 0.34 -15.23
C CYS A 322 -1.19 1.65 -15.00
N PHE A 323 -2.29 1.61 -14.26
CA PHE A 323 -3.04 2.81 -13.88
C PHE A 323 -2.19 3.75 -13.05
N ILE A 324 -1.48 3.23 -12.05
CA ILE A 324 -0.57 3.99 -11.20
C ILE A 324 0.57 4.61 -12.02
N HIS A 325 1.23 3.88 -12.93
CA HIS A 325 2.26 4.43 -13.80
C HIS A 325 1.71 5.44 -14.83
N ILE A 326 0.47 5.27 -15.25
CA ILE A 326 -0.19 6.27 -16.10
C ILE A 326 -0.42 7.55 -15.31
N LEU A 327 -0.84 7.45 -14.04
CA LEU A 327 -1.10 8.59 -13.15
C LEU A 327 0.18 9.26 -12.62
N ILE A 328 1.27 8.53 -12.35
CA ILE A 328 2.50 9.08 -11.74
C ILE A 328 3.46 9.69 -12.77
N LYS A 329 3.43 9.26 -14.03
CA LYS A 329 4.29 9.87 -15.06
C LYS A 329 3.65 11.08 -15.75
N ILE A 330 2.71 11.71 -15.09
CA ILE A 330 2.22 13.05 -15.37
C ILE A 330 3.02 14.03 -14.49
#